data_c1cef2a02162c185358f8689aaf80df7
#
_entry.id   c1cef2a02162c185358f8689aaf80df7
#
_cell.length_a   1.000
_cell.length_b   1.000
_cell.length_c   1.000
_cell.angle_alpha   90.00
_cell.angle_beta   90.00
_cell.angle_gamma   90.00
#
_symmetry.space_group_name_H-M   'P 1'
#
loop_
_entity.id
_entity.type
_entity.pdbx_description
1 polymer ?
#
loop_
_entity_poly.entity_id
_entity_poly.type
_entity_poly.pdbx_seq_one_letter_code
_entity_poly.pdbx_strand_id
1 'polypeptide(L)'
;GTFKQSLRTIDRLIKEHEPDAVINFFDLLIGLYYRFYRPKAKLICIAHQYIYFHPDFEFPDGHWLDKAAIKFYTRLTAKGSSKNLALSFYKIHTANDNVVIVPPLLRKEVFDLVTTKENFYLIYLVNNGYFEEILEWHILNPEIELHCFTDQPDKIIENYSFDKRKLVLHAINDTLFLEMMSKSSGLASSAGFESVCEAMYLNKPVLMVPIQGHYEQFCNSRDAYKAGAGIFSDHFDLSILHKFSTTFDETNPWFKNWVANARHRIYNEIISI
;
A
#
# COMPACT_ATOMS: atom_id res chain seq x y z
N GLY A 1 7.83 -4.93 30.72
CA GLY A 1 7.97 -6.00 30.07
C GLY A 1 8.57 -6.03 28.68
N THR A 2 7.82 -6.48 27.73
CA THR A 2 8.23 -6.79 26.35
C THR A 2 8.90 -5.61 25.60
N PHE A 3 8.39 -4.41 25.73
CA PHE A 3 8.94 -3.21 25.07
C PHE A 3 10.40 -2.91 25.44
N LYS A 4 10.74 -2.89 26.75
CA LYS A 4 12.13 -2.69 27.17
C LYS A 4 13.05 -3.82 26.73
N GLN A 5 12.54 -5.03 26.66
CA GLN A 5 13.29 -6.19 26.18
C GLN A 5 13.59 -6.06 24.67
N SER A 6 12.61 -5.63 23.85
CA SER A 6 12.82 -5.39 22.43
C SER A 6 13.89 -4.32 22.17
N LEU A 7 13.84 -3.18 22.88
CA LEU A 7 14.87 -2.15 22.76
C LEU A 7 16.28 -2.65 23.16
N ARG A 8 16.38 -3.49 24.21
CA ARG A 8 17.67 -4.11 24.60
C ARG A 8 18.17 -5.11 23.57
N THR A 9 17.26 -5.85 22.92
CA THR A 9 17.62 -6.77 21.83
C THR A 9 18.18 -6.00 20.64
N ILE A 10 17.52 -4.90 20.25
CA ILE A 10 18.00 -4.02 19.16
C ILE A 10 19.39 -3.45 19.53
N ASP A 11 19.57 -2.95 20.75
CA ASP A 11 20.85 -2.40 21.21
C ASP A 11 21.98 -3.45 21.17
N ARG A 12 21.69 -4.68 21.61
CA ARG A 12 22.64 -5.79 21.52
C ARG A 12 23.02 -6.10 20.09
N LEU A 13 22.05 -6.22 19.19
CA LEU A 13 22.30 -6.51 17.78
C LEU A 13 23.14 -5.42 17.10
N ILE A 14 22.84 -4.15 17.35
CA ILE A 14 23.58 -3.02 16.78
C ILE A 14 25.01 -2.99 17.31
N LYS A 15 25.23 -3.29 18.59
CA LYS A 15 26.59 -3.38 19.18
C LYS A 15 27.37 -4.59 18.70
N GLU A 16 26.71 -5.72 18.45
CA GLU A 16 27.32 -6.96 17.98
C GLU A 16 27.74 -6.88 16.52
N HIS A 17 26.91 -6.25 15.66
CA HIS A 17 27.15 -6.18 14.23
C HIS A 17 27.82 -4.88 13.76
N GLU A 18 27.85 -3.85 14.60
CA GLU A 18 28.44 -2.52 14.32
C GLU A 18 28.12 -2.00 12.90
N PRO A 19 26.83 -1.96 12.49
CA PRO A 19 26.47 -1.56 11.12
C PRO A 19 26.79 -0.09 10.88
N ASP A 20 27.16 0.27 9.65
CA ASP A 20 27.30 1.67 9.23
C ASP A 20 25.95 2.39 9.18
N ALA A 21 24.91 1.66 8.79
CA ALA A 21 23.54 2.18 8.69
C ALA A 21 22.50 1.13 9.10
N VAL A 22 21.36 1.63 9.60
CA VAL A 22 20.14 0.85 9.88
C VAL A 22 19.04 1.36 8.97
N ILE A 23 18.36 0.45 8.27
CA ILE A 23 17.20 0.76 7.45
C ILE A 23 15.94 0.49 8.26
N ASN A 24 15.06 1.49 8.34
CA ASN A 24 13.79 1.41 9.05
C ASN A 24 12.62 1.49 8.07
N PHE A 25 11.84 0.41 7.99
CA PHE A 25 10.59 0.37 7.23
C PHE A 25 9.40 0.72 8.13
N PHE A 26 9.33 1.97 8.60
CA PHE A 26 8.25 2.54 9.40
C PHE A 26 8.03 1.91 10.79
N ASP A 27 9.05 1.25 11.36
CA ASP A 27 8.96 0.63 12.67
C ASP A 27 9.18 1.66 13.80
N LEU A 28 8.24 1.73 14.74
CA LEU A 28 8.27 2.65 15.89
C LEU A 28 9.41 2.32 16.85
N LEU A 29 9.71 1.04 17.07
CA LEU A 29 10.75 0.64 18.04
C LEU A 29 12.12 1.14 17.61
N ILE A 30 12.42 1.13 16.31
CA ILE A 30 13.68 1.67 15.78
C ILE A 30 13.75 3.18 16.01
N GLY A 31 12.69 3.93 15.70
CA GLY A 31 12.65 5.37 15.97
C GLY A 31 12.85 5.71 17.45
N LEU A 32 12.20 4.94 18.35
CA LEU A 32 12.37 5.09 19.80
C LEU A 32 13.76 4.65 20.26
N TYR A 33 14.33 3.59 19.69
CA TYR A 33 15.70 3.18 19.98
C TYR A 33 16.69 4.31 19.66
N TYR A 34 16.60 4.92 18.48
CA TYR A 34 17.47 6.05 18.10
C TYR A 34 17.27 7.28 19.00
N ARG A 35 16.05 7.53 19.46
CA ARG A 35 15.78 8.61 20.41
C ARG A 35 16.49 8.43 21.74
N PHE A 36 16.49 7.20 22.28
CA PHE A 36 16.98 6.94 23.64
C PHE A 36 18.45 6.50 23.69
N TYR A 37 18.89 5.71 22.74
CA TYR A 37 20.24 5.10 22.75
C TYR A 37 21.26 5.86 21.88
N ARG A 38 20.79 6.61 20.88
CA ARG A 38 21.63 7.43 19.98
C ARG A 38 22.84 6.69 19.43
N PRO A 39 22.67 5.56 18.73
CA PRO A 39 23.77 4.79 18.19
C PRO A 39 24.54 5.61 17.15
N LYS A 40 25.79 5.19 16.84
CA LYS A 40 26.61 5.83 15.80
C LYS A 40 26.11 5.52 14.39
N ALA A 41 25.52 4.33 14.20
CA ALA A 41 24.96 3.91 12.92
C ALA A 41 23.94 4.94 12.41
N LYS A 42 24.01 5.29 11.12
CA LYS A 42 23.07 6.21 10.50
C LYS A 42 21.70 5.55 10.34
N LEU A 43 20.63 6.30 10.53
CA LEU A 43 19.27 5.81 10.35
C LEU A 43 18.71 6.29 9.02
N ILE A 44 18.30 5.35 8.17
CA ILE A 44 17.62 5.61 6.90
C ILE A 44 16.20 5.08 7.03
N CYS A 45 15.23 5.95 6.84
CA CYS A 45 13.81 5.59 6.92
C CYS A 45 13.21 5.49 5.53
N ILE A 46 12.54 4.37 5.22
CA ILE A 46 11.94 4.11 3.90
C ILE A 46 10.50 3.66 4.09
N ALA A 47 9.52 4.46 3.69
CA ALA A 47 8.10 4.09 3.63
C ALA A 47 7.29 5.14 2.88
N HIS A 48 6.05 4.80 2.49
CA HIS A 48 5.12 5.75 1.89
C HIS A 48 4.76 6.89 2.86
N GLN A 49 4.54 6.60 4.12
CA GLN A 49 4.10 7.55 5.13
C GLN A 49 5.07 8.72 5.34
N TYR A 50 6.34 8.60 4.96
CA TYR A 50 7.29 9.72 5.02
C TYR A 50 6.98 10.84 4.03
N ILE A 51 6.07 10.61 3.05
CA ILE A 51 5.54 11.66 2.17
C ILE A 51 4.83 12.77 2.96
N TYR A 52 4.32 12.47 4.16
CA TYR A 52 3.68 13.44 5.06
C TYR A 52 4.63 14.55 5.56
N PHE A 53 5.93 14.39 5.33
CA PHE A 53 6.92 15.44 5.59
C PHE A 53 7.07 16.41 4.42
N HIS A 54 6.62 16.03 3.22
CA HIS A 54 6.72 16.88 2.05
C HIS A 54 5.65 17.96 2.08
N PRO A 55 6.01 19.26 1.85
CA PRO A 55 5.05 20.37 1.90
C PRO A 55 3.94 20.27 0.84
N ASP A 56 4.24 19.67 -0.32
CA ASP A 56 3.29 19.53 -1.43
C ASP A 56 2.35 18.33 -1.25
N PHE A 57 2.49 17.55 -0.15
CA PHE A 57 1.52 16.51 0.14
C PHE A 57 0.21 17.10 0.63
N GLU A 58 -0.86 16.81 -0.09
CA GLU A 58 -2.21 17.27 0.21
C GLU A 58 -2.94 16.27 1.11
N PHE A 59 -3.06 16.61 2.38
CA PHE A 59 -3.92 15.84 3.28
C PHE A 59 -5.39 16.08 2.95
N PRO A 60 -6.25 15.05 2.99
CA PRO A 60 -7.69 15.23 2.88
C PRO A 60 -8.23 16.20 3.93
N ASP A 61 -9.23 16.99 3.54
CA ASP A 61 -9.86 17.97 4.43
C ASP A 61 -10.62 17.31 5.59
N GLY A 62 -10.83 18.07 6.65
CA GLY A 62 -11.39 17.54 7.90
C GLY A 62 -10.34 16.75 8.68
N HIS A 63 -10.76 15.86 9.55
CA HIS A 63 -9.89 14.88 10.23
C HIS A 63 -8.61 15.44 10.88
N TRP A 64 -8.66 16.66 11.43
CA TRP A 64 -7.47 17.35 11.94
C TRP A 64 -6.74 16.59 13.07
N LEU A 65 -7.50 15.84 13.90
CA LEU A 65 -6.93 14.99 14.96
C LEU A 65 -6.18 13.80 14.36
N ASP A 66 -6.76 13.12 13.39
CA ASP A 66 -6.13 11.97 12.73
C ASP A 66 -4.88 12.40 11.97
N LYS A 67 -4.95 13.56 11.29
CA LYS A 67 -3.81 14.20 10.63
C LYS A 67 -2.69 14.52 11.64
N ALA A 68 -3.03 15.07 12.79
CA ALA A 68 -2.05 15.37 13.83
C ALA A 68 -1.43 14.07 14.40
N ALA A 69 -2.26 13.06 14.64
CA ALA A 69 -1.83 11.77 15.17
C ALA A 69 -0.88 11.04 14.21
N ILE A 70 -1.25 10.94 12.92
CA ILE A 70 -0.40 10.25 11.93
C ILE A 70 0.93 11.00 11.70
N LYS A 71 0.90 12.33 11.66
CA LYS A 71 2.13 13.13 11.56
C LYS A 71 3.02 12.96 12.79
N PHE A 72 2.44 12.89 13.98
CA PHE A 72 3.18 12.64 15.20
C PHE A 72 3.81 11.24 15.19
N TYR A 73 3.03 10.21 14.85
CA TYR A 73 3.53 8.85 14.74
C TYR A 73 4.67 8.74 13.72
N THR A 74 4.50 9.30 12.53
CA THR A 74 5.53 9.34 11.48
C THR A 74 6.82 10.02 11.96
N ARG A 75 6.72 11.11 12.74
CA ARG A 75 7.90 11.76 13.35
C ARG A 75 8.59 10.88 14.38
N LEU A 76 7.84 10.06 15.10
CA LEU A 76 8.44 9.12 16.07
C LEU A 76 9.20 7.99 15.36
N THR A 77 8.66 7.43 14.27
CA THR A 77 9.34 6.38 13.51
C THR A 77 10.62 6.88 12.84
N ALA A 78 10.66 8.16 12.44
CA ALA A 78 11.83 8.81 11.82
C ALA A 78 12.75 9.52 12.82
N LYS A 79 12.58 9.31 14.12
CA LYS A 79 13.36 10.05 15.11
C LYS A 79 14.84 9.71 15.06
N GLY A 80 15.68 10.72 14.77
CA GLY A 80 17.12 10.54 14.59
C GLY A 80 17.54 10.03 13.21
N SER A 81 16.63 10.03 12.23
CA SER A 81 16.97 9.68 10.86
C SER A 81 17.97 10.65 10.24
N SER A 82 18.93 10.08 9.52
CA SER A 82 19.85 10.84 8.65
C SER A 82 19.21 11.15 7.31
N LYS A 83 18.29 10.30 6.85
CA LYS A 83 17.57 10.47 5.58
C LYS A 83 16.21 9.78 5.65
N ASN A 84 15.19 10.43 5.08
CA ASN A 84 13.86 9.86 4.90
C ASN A 84 13.58 9.72 3.40
N LEU A 85 13.28 8.49 2.97
CA LEU A 85 12.86 8.18 1.61
C LEU A 85 11.36 7.89 1.60
N ALA A 86 10.58 8.75 0.95
CA ALA A 86 9.15 8.56 0.80
C ALA A 86 8.87 7.81 -0.50
N LEU A 87 8.34 6.59 -0.38
CA LEU A 87 7.79 5.85 -1.51
C LEU A 87 6.54 6.58 -1.99
N SER A 88 6.44 6.87 -3.29
CA SER A 88 5.34 7.68 -3.81
C SER A 88 4.71 7.08 -5.05
N PHE A 89 3.40 7.24 -5.19
CA PHE A 89 2.68 6.89 -6.41
C PHE A 89 3.17 7.68 -7.64
N TYR A 90 3.66 8.89 -7.44
CA TYR A 90 4.12 9.78 -8.52
C TYR A 90 5.33 10.61 -8.11
N LYS A 91 5.97 11.20 -9.10
CA LYS A 91 7.12 12.07 -8.89
C LYS A 91 6.65 13.46 -8.40
N ILE A 92 7.17 13.90 -7.26
CA ILE A 92 7.08 15.29 -6.81
C ILE A 92 8.38 15.98 -7.23
N HIS A 93 8.26 17.10 -7.92
CA HIS A 93 9.42 17.79 -8.52
C HIS A 93 10.10 18.78 -7.56
N THR A 94 9.37 19.24 -6.55
CA THR A 94 9.90 20.19 -5.56
C THR A 94 10.86 19.44 -4.64
N ALA A 95 12.10 19.93 -4.55
CA ALA A 95 13.08 19.39 -3.62
C ALA A 95 12.72 19.77 -2.17
N ASN A 96 12.98 18.86 -1.24
CA ASN A 96 12.78 19.09 0.18
C ASN A 96 13.90 18.44 1.01
N ASP A 97 14.45 19.19 1.97
CA ASP A 97 15.56 18.72 2.79
C ASP A 97 15.18 17.64 3.82
N ASN A 98 13.87 17.53 4.14
CA ASN A 98 13.38 16.59 5.14
C ASN A 98 13.05 15.22 4.56
N VAL A 99 12.79 15.13 3.25
CA VAL A 99 12.35 13.89 2.61
C VAL A 99 12.71 13.85 1.13
N VAL A 100 13.22 12.72 0.69
CA VAL A 100 13.47 12.43 -0.73
C VAL A 100 12.35 11.57 -1.28
N ILE A 101 11.68 12.03 -2.34
CA ILE A 101 10.63 11.27 -3.00
C ILE A 101 11.26 10.23 -3.93
N VAL A 102 10.89 8.97 -3.73
CA VAL A 102 11.39 7.85 -4.53
C VAL A 102 10.23 6.99 -5.05
N PRO A 103 10.43 6.25 -6.16
CA PRO A 103 9.42 5.31 -6.63
C PRO A 103 9.12 4.21 -5.61
N PRO A 104 7.95 3.57 -5.66
CA PRO A 104 7.65 2.43 -4.81
C PRO A 104 8.56 1.24 -5.09
N LEU A 105 8.79 0.43 -4.05
CA LEU A 105 9.45 -0.86 -4.16
C LEU A 105 8.37 -1.92 -4.41
N LEU A 106 8.37 -2.51 -5.59
CA LEU A 106 7.47 -3.59 -5.93
C LEU A 106 8.14 -4.95 -5.72
N ARG A 107 7.33 -5.97 -5.46
CA ARG A 107 7.77 -7.37 -5.44
C ARG A 107 8.36 -7.74 -6.80
N LYS A 108 9.46 -8.52 -6.80
CA LYS A 108 10.15 -8.89 -8.06
C LYS A 108 9.25 -9.66 -9.03
N GLU A 109 8.32 -10.44 -8.49
CA GLU A 109 7.37 -11.27 -9.22
C GLU A 109 6.48 -10.44 -10.15
N VAL A 110 6.17 -9.20 -9.77
CA VAL A 110 5.31 -8.28 -10.57
C VAL A 110 5.94 -7.96 -11.93
N PHE A 111 7.28 -7.89 -11.99
CA PHE A 111 7.99 -7.51 -13.21
C PHE A 111 7.96 -8.58 -14.30
N ASP A 112 7.75 -9.84 -13.91
CA ASP A 112 7.76 -11.01 -14.80
C ASP A 112 6.35 -11.38 -15.30
N LEU A 113 5.29 -10.71 -14.78
CA LEU A 113 3.91 -11.01 -15.13
C LEU A 113 3.52 -10.42 -16.49
N VAL A 114 2.85 -11.24 -17.30
CA VAL A 114 2.20 -10.79 -18.52
C VAL A 114 0.79 -10.33 -18.18
N THR A 115 0.48 -9.08 -18.49
CA THR A 115 -0.84 -8.50 -18.25
C THR A 115 -1.81 -8.91 -19.34
N THR A 116 -2.96 -9.48 -18.94
CA THR A 116 -4.11 -9.79 -19.82
C THR A 116 -5.38 -9.21 -19.20
N LYS A 117 -6.51 -9.29 -19.89
CA LYS A 117 -7.82 -8.87 -19.36
C LYS A 117 -8.82 -9.99 -19.52
N GLU A 118 -9.13 -10.64 -18.44
CA GLU A 118 -10.18 -11.64 -18.32
C GLU A 118 -11.42 -11.03 -17.68
N ASN A 119 -12.58 -11.63 -17.86
CA ASN A 119 -13.85 -11.07 -17.41
C ASN A 119 -14.15 -11.39 -15.95
N PHE A 120 -13.27 -10.95 -15.05
CA PHE A 120 -13.47 -11.02 -13.60
C PHE A 120 -12.86 -9.81 -12.89
N TYR A 121 -13.36 -9.50 -11.69
CA TYR A 121 -12.75 -8.53 -10.80
C TYR A 121 -12.09 -9.22 -9.61
N LEU A 122 -10.92 -8.71 -9.25
CA LEU A 122 -10.17 -9.14 -8.09
C LEU A 122 -10.51 -8.26 -6.88
N ILE A 123 -10.74 -8.87 -5.74
CA ILE A 123 -11.05 -8.18 -4.49
C ILE A 123 -10.07 -8.61 -3.41
N TYR A 124 -9.48 -7.65 -2.70
CA TYR A 124 -8.70 -7.90 -1.50
C TYR A 124 -9.44 -7.38 -0.28
N LEU A 125 -9.96 -8.29 0.53
CA LEU A 125 -10.83 -7.99 1.65
C LEU A 125 -10.06 -8.16 2.98
N VAL A 126 -9.61 -7.06 3.56
CA VAL A 126 -8.93 -7.03 4.86
C VAL A 126 -9.91 -7.18 6.02
N ASN A 127 -11.16 -6.71 5.85
CA ASN A 127 -12.22 -6.78 6.84
C ASN A 127 -13.44 -7.47 6.26
N ASN A 128 -13.77 -8.64 6.80
CA ASN A 128 -14.90 -9.47 6.34
C ASN A 128 -16.26 -8.77 6.50
N GLY A 129 -16.37 -7.72 7.31
CA GLY A 129 -17.58 -6.92 7.47
C GLY A 129 -18.07 -6.24 6.18
N TYR A 130 -17.19 -6.06 5.19
CA TYR A 130 -17.57 -5.51 3.88
C TYR A 130 -18.04 -6.58 2.88
N PHE A 131 -18.03 -7.86 3.25
CA PHE A 131 -18.41 -8.93 2.31
C PHE A 131 -19.89 -8.85 1.91
N GLU A 132 -20.74 -8.37 2.78
CA GLU A 132 -22.16 -8.21 2.49
C GLU A 132 -22.41 -7.25 1.32
N GLU A 133 -21.69 -6.13 1.25
CA GLU A 133 -21.75 -5.18 0.13
C GLU A 133 -21.34 -5.83 -1.20
N ILE A 134 -20.30 -6.66 -1.17
CA ILE A 134 -19.83 -7.41 -2.34
C ILE A 134 -20.87 -8.43 -2.79
N LEU A 135 -21.46 -9.15 -1.84
CA LEU A 135 -22.50 -10.16 -2.11
C LEU A 135 -23.77 -9.51 -2.68
N GLU A 136 -24.24 -8.41 -2.10
CA GLU A 136 -25.40 -7.67 -2.60
C GLU A 136 -25.19 -7.21 -4.04
N TRP A 137 -24.01 -6.66 -4.35
CA TRP A 137 -23.67 -6.29 -5.71
C TRP A 137 -23.66 -7.48 -6.66
N HIS A 138 -23.05 -8.61 -6.24
CA HIS A 138 -22.98 -9.82 -7.06
C HIS A 138 -24.35 -10.45 -7.33
N ILE A 139 -25.28 -10.40 -6.38
CA ILE A 139 -26.66 -10.87 -6.60
C ILE A 139 -27.34 -10.12 -7.76
N LEU A 140 -27.04 -8.81 -7.91
CA LEU A 140 -27.58 -7.97 -8.98
C LEU A 140 -26.79 -8.12 -10.30
N ASN A 141 -25.60 -8.69 -10.27
CA ASN A 141 -24.69 -8.85 -11.41
C ASN A 141 -24.12 -10.29 -11.47
N PRO A 142 -24.98 -11.33 -11.53
CA PRO A 142 -24.53 -12.72 -11.37
C PRO A 142 -23.68 -13.26 -12.53
N GLU A 143 -23.64 -12.56 -13.66
CA GLU A 143 -22.83 -12.91 -14.82
C GLU A 143 -21.36 -12.54 -14.65
N ILE A 144 -21.05 -11.60 -13.76
CA ILE A 144 -19.68 -11.11 -13.54
C ILE A 144 -19.00 -11.97 -12.48
N GLU A 145 -17.84 -12.50 -12.82
CA GLU A 145 -17.05 -13.33 -11.92
C GLU A 145 -16.24 -12.46 -10.96
N LEU A 146 -16.27 -12.81 -9.67
CA LEU A 146 -15.52 -12.14 -8.60
C LEU A 146 -14.59 -13.13 -7.90
N HIS A 147 -13.34 -12.74 -7.71
CA HIS A 147 -12.38 -13.47 -6.91
C HIS A 147 -11.98 -12.64 -5.69
N CYS A 148 -12.34 -13.09 -4.49
CA CYS A 148 -12.15 -12.37 -3.25
C CYS A 148 -11.11 -13.07 -2.37
N PHE A 149 -9.98 -12.40 -2.11
CA PHE A 149 -8.95 -12.83 -1.18
C PHE A 149 -9.23 -12.28 0.22
N THR A 150 -9.25 -13.16 1.21
CA THR A 150 -9.51 -12.83 2.62
C THR A 150 -8.72 -13.75 3.55
N ASP A 151 -8.48 -13.32 4.78
CA ASP A 151 -7.82 -14.10 5.83
C ASP A 151 -8.71 -15.22 6.42
N GLN A 152 -10.05 -15.10 6.26
CA GLN A 152 -11.01 -16.01 6.87
C GLN A 152 -12.12 -16.46 5.89
N PRO A 153 -11.77 -17.10 4.75
CA PRO A 153 -12.76 -17.52 3.75
C PRO A 153 -13.81 -18.48 4.32
N ASP A 154 -13.42 -19.40 5.20
CA ASP A 154 -14.32 -20.40 5.78
C ASP A 154 -15.44 -19.76 6.60
N LYS A 155 -15.14 -18.71 7.38
CA LYS A 155 -16.15 -17.98 8.14
C LYS A 155 -17.19 -17.30 7.25
N ILE A 156 -16.77 -16.78 6.10
CA ILE A 156 -17.69 -16.19 5.13
C ILE A 156 -18.58 -17.29 4.54
N ILE A 157 -18.01 -18.43 4.17
CA ILE A 157 -18.73 -19.57 3.61
C ILE A 157 -19.76 -20.14 4.60
N GLU A 158 -19.45 -20.12 5.90
CA GLU A 158 -20.36 -20.56 6.96
C GLU A 158 -21.54 -19.60 7.17
N ASN A 159 -21.32 -18.30 7.01
CA ASN A 159 -22.30 -17.27 7.34
C ASN A 159 -23.16 -16.83 6.15
N TYR A 160 -22.72 -17.05 4.91
CA TYR A 160 -23.40 -16.56 3.71
C TYR A 160 -23.64 -17.68 2.69
N SER A 161 -24.82 -17.62 2.03
CA SER A 161 -25.18 -18.54 0.94
C SER A 161 -25.09 -17.81 -0.41
N PHE A 162 -24.25 -18.28 -1.33
CA PHE A 162 -24.04 -17.70 -2.65
C PHE A 162 -23.53 -18.72 -3.66
N ASP A 163 -23.57 -18.38 -4.96
CA ASP A 163 -23.03 -19.23 -6.03
C ASP A 163 -21.50 -19.16 -6.05
N LYS A 164 -20.86 -20.18 -5.51
CA LYS A 164 -19.40 -20.30 -5.43
C LYS A 164 -18.68 -20.47 -6.77
N ARG A 165 -19.41 -20.58 -7.88
CA ARG A 165 -18.82 -20.66 -9.23
C ARG A 165 -18.47 -19.31 -9.78
N LYS A 166 -19.17 -18.26 -9.33
CA LYS A 166 -19.03 -16.89 -9.82
C LYS A 166 -18.53 -15.91 -8.77
N LEU A 167 -18.68 -16.22 -7.49
CA LEU A 167 -18.05 -15.52 -6.38
C LEU A 167 -17.14 -16.51 -5.64
N VAL A 168 -15.86 -16.47 -5.98
CA VAL A 168 -14.85 -17.41 -5.48
C VAL A 168 -14.06 -16.77 -4.35
N LEU A 169 -14.04 -17.44 -3.19
CA LEU A 169 -13.24 -17.00 -2.05
C LEU A 169 -11.91 -17.73 -2.03
N HIS A 170 -10.84 -16.98 -1.80
CA HIS A 170 -9.48 -17.49 -1.67
C HIS A 170 -8.92 -17.13 -0.29
N ALA A 171 -8.20 -18.05 0.33
CA ALA A 171 -7.29 -17.70 1.40
C ALA A 171 -6.16 -16.81 0.86
N ILE A 172 -5.61 -15.96 1.72
CA ILE A 172 -4.49 -15.08 1.34
C ILE A 172 -3.33 -15.93 0.80
N ASN A 173 -2.94 -15.62 -0.42
CA ASN A 173 -1.82 -16.25 -1.12
C ASN A 173 -1.20 -15.22 -2.07
N ASP A 174 -0.01 -14.78 -1.74
CA ASP A 174 0.66 -13.67 -2.43
C ASP A 174 0.94 -13.95 -3.91
N THR A 175 1.36 -15.17 -4.24
CA THR A 175 1.67 -15.56 -5.62
C THR A 175 0.40 -15.62 -6.46
N LEU A 176 -0.62 -16.32 -5.99
CA LEU A 176 -1.90 -16.45 -6.68
C LEU A 176 -2.58 -15.09 -6.83
N PHE A 177 -2.52 -14.23 -5.81
CA PHE A 177 -3.10 -12.89 -5.84
C PHE A 177 -2.49 -12.03 -6.96
N LEU A 178 -1.15 -12.03 -7.09
CA LEU A 178 -0.47 -11.30 -8.16
C LEU A 178 -0.76 -11.86 -9.55
N GLU A 179 -0.78 -13.19 -9.68
CA GLU A 179 -1.12 -13.84 -10.93
C GLU A 179 -2.54 -13.48 -11.38
N MET A 180 -3.51 -13.53 -10.46
CA MET A 180 -4.88 -13.14 -10.76
C MET A 180 -5.03 -11.65 -11.02
N MET A 181 -4.28 -10.81 -10.29
CA MET A 181 -4.26 -9.36 -10.55
C MET A 181 -3.83 -9.07 -12.00
N SER A 182 -2.82 -9.76 -12.48
CA SER A 182 -2.33 -9.54 -13.86
C SER A 182 -3.37 -9.86 -14.93
N LYS A 183 -4.33 -10.75 -14.64
CA LYS A 183 -5.39 -11.22 -15.55
C LYS A 183 -6.72 -10.50 -15.38
N SER A 184 -6.97 -9.87 -14.22
CA SER A 184 -8.26 -9.27 -13.87
C SER A 184 -8.64 -8.07 -14.74
N SER A 185 -9.92 -7.73 -14.75
CA SER A 185 -10.43 -6.48 -15.32
C SER A 185 -10.24 -5.28 -14.39
N GLY A 186 -9.88 -5.51 -13.13
CA GLY A 186 -9.60 -4.48 -12.13
C GLY A 186 -9.53 -5.04 -10.72
N LEU A 187 -9.03 -4.23 -9.80
CA LEU A 187 -8.85 -4.53 -8.38
C LEU A 187 -9.77 -3.67 -7.52
N ALA A 188 -10.47 -4.27 -6.55
CA ALA A 188 -11.09 -3.53 -5.44
C ALA A 188 -10.34 -3.87 -4.14
N SER A 189 -9.88 -2.86 -3.39
CA SER A 189 -9.13 -3.07 -2.16
C SER A 189 -9.29 -1.92 -1.16
N SER A 190 -8.82 -2.14 0.08
CA SER A 190 -8.84 -1.15 1.15
C SER A 190 -7.79 -0.03 1.05
N ALA A 191 -7.27 0.25 -0.13
CA ALA A 191 -6.26 1.29 -0.38
C ALA A 191 -4.91 1.09 0.35
N GLY A 192 -4.45 -0.16 0.46
CA GLY A 192 -3.08 -0.46 0.84
C GLY A 192 -2.10 0.03 -0.23
N PHE A 193 -1.03 0.75 0.18
CA PHE A 193 -0.10 1.37 -0.76
C PHE A 193 0.50 0.37 -1.76
N GLU A 194 0.97 -0.78 -1.28
CA GLU A 194 1.69 -1.76 -2.10
C GLU A 194 0.80 -2.39 -3.17
N SER A 195 -0.39 -2.89 -2.80
CA SER A 195 -1.31 -3.53 -3.75
C SER A 195 -1.82 -2.56 -4.83
N VAL A 196 -2.02 -1.29 -4.47
CA VAL A 196 -2.37 -0.25 -5.45
C VAL A 196 -1.22 0.01 -6.41
N CYS A 197 0.03 0.11 -5.93
CA CYS A 197 1.21 0.27 -6.78
C CYS A 197 1.41 -0.92 -7.73
N GLU A 198 1.17 -2.14 -7.27
CA GLU A 198 1.26 -3.34 -8.10
C GLU A 198 0.18 -3.34 -9.19
N ALA A 199 -1.05 -2.98 -8.84
CA ALA A 199 -2.12 -2.82 -9.82
C ALA A 199 -1.80 -1.73 -10.86
N MET A 200 -1.26 -0.58 -10.43
CA MET A 200 -0.80 0.48 -11.34
C MET A 200 0.30 -0.02 -12.29
N TYR A 201 1.26 -0.80 -11.78
CA TYR A 201 2.33 -1.37 -12.62
C TYR A 201 1.77 -2.34 -13.65
N LEU A 202 0.77 -3.14 -13.28
CA LEU A 202 0.07 -4.07 -14.16
C LEU A 202 -1.00 -3.38 -15.02
N ASN A 203 -1.10 -2.05 -14.99
CA ASN A 203 -2.12 -1.25 -15.68
C ASN A 203 -3.55 -1.75 -15.40
N LYS A 204 -3.86 -2.00 -14.12
CA LYS A 204 -5.20 -2.40 -13.67
C LYS A 204 -5.91 -1.25 -12.97
N PRO A 205 -7.15 -0.93 -13.36
CA PRO A 205 -7.95 0.07 -12.64
C PRO A 205 -8.24 -0.40 -11.21
N VAL A 206 -8.21 0.52 -10.25
CA VAL A 206 -8.43 0.21 -8.83
C VAL A 206 -9.65 0.96 -8.30
N LEU A 207 -10.52 0.23 -7.60
CA LEU A 207 -11.48 0.79 -6.65
C LEU A 207 -10.88 0.73 -5.25
N MET A 208 -10.68 1.89 -4.65
CA MET A 208 -10.11 2.03 -3.31
C MET A 208 -11.22 2.32 -2.30
N VAL A 209 -11.39 1.42 -1.32
CA VAL A 209 -12.40 1.52 -0.26
C VAL A 209 -11.69 1.53 1.09
N PRO A 210 -11.28 2.70 1.60
CA PRO A 210 -10.60 2.79 2.88
C PRO A 210 -11.47 2.24 4.02
N ILE A 211 -10.88 1.45 4.91
CA ILE A 211 -11.59 0.96 6.10
C ILE A 211 -11.93 2.16 6.99
N GLN A 212 -13.16 2.20 7.47
CA GLN A 212 -13.63 3.27 8.35
C GLN A 212 -12.71 3.42 9.58
N GLY A 213 -12.25 4.66 9.82
CA GLY A 213 -11.32 4.97 10.91
C GLY A 213 -9.84 4.73 10.59
N HIS A 214 -9.50 4.18 9.44
CA HIS A 214 -8.11 4.03 9.00
C HIS A 214 -7.65 5.24 8.17
N TYR A 215 -7.25 6.30 8.86
CA TYR A 215 -6.89 7.57 8.22
C TYR A 215 -5.74 7.46 7.22
N GLU A 216 -4.79 6.54 7.42
CA GLU A 216 -3.72 6.27 6.45
C GLU A 216 -4.29 5.78 5.11
N GLN A 217 -5.21 4.80 5.14
CA GLN A 217 -5.85 4.30 3.92
C GLN A 217 -6.70 5.39 3.24
N PHE A 218 -7.32 6.25 4.03
CA PHE A 218 -8.03 7.41 3.52
C PHE A 218 -7.10 8.39 2.78
N CYS A 219 -5.92 8.69 3.34
CA CYS A 219 -4.89 9.47 2.65
C CYS A 219 -4.40 8.78 1.38
N ASN A 220 -4.09 7.48 1.46
CA ASN A 220 -3.60 6.70 0.32
C ASN A 220 -4.60 6.69 -0.85
N SER A 221 -5.91 6.53 -0.55
CA SER A 221 -6.94 6.51 -1.61
C SER A 221 -7.02 7.82 -2.38
N ARG A 222 -6.86 8.97 -1.70
CA ARG A 222 -6.89 10.30 -2.32
C ARG A 222 -5.61 10.58 -3.11
N ASP A 223 -4.47 10.18 -2.58
CA ASP A 223 -3.17 10.33 -3.23
C ASP A 223 -3.05 9.43 -4.47
N ALA A 224 -3.51 8.17 -4.38
CA ALA A 224 -3.56 7.26 -5.51
C ALA A 224 -4.57 7.70 -6.60
N TYR A 225 -5.71 8.27 -6.21
CA TYR A 225 -6.65 8.88 -7.15
C TYR A 225 -5.99 10.03 -7.93
N LYS A 226 -5.28 10.91 -7.24
CA LYS A 226 -4.49 12.00 -7.85
C LYS A 226 -3.43 11.46 -8.81
N ALA A 227 -2.87 10.30 -8.51
CA ALA A 227 -1.91 9.60 -9.37
C ALA A 227 -2.56 8.90 -10.58
N GLY A 228 -3.88 8.85 -10.67
CA GLY A 228 -4.59 8.16 -11.76
C GLY A 228 -4.66 6.64 -11.60
N ALA A 229 -4.44 6.10 -10.38
CA ALA A 229 -4.53 4.67 -10.12
C ALA A 229 -5.94 4.10 -10.31
N GLY A 230 -6.95 4.92 -10.03
CA GLY A 230 -8.34 4.48 -10.06
C GLY A 230 -9.28 5.47 -9.39
N ILE A 231 -10.28 4.95 -8.75
CA ILE A 231 -11.35 5.69 -8.09
C ILE A 231 -11.41 5.28 -6.61
N PHE A 232 -12.05 6.10 -5.77
CA PHE A 232 -12.30 5.75 -4.38
C PHE A 232 -13.78 5.86 -4.05
N SER A 233 -14.21 5.08 -3.06
CA SER A 233 -15.56 5.05 -2.52
C SER A 233 -15.52 4.73 -1.03
N ASP A 234 -16.60 5.03 -0.32
CA ASP A 234 -16.78 4.61 1.07
C ASP A 234 -17.36 3.18 1.17
N HIS A 235 -17.75 2.58 0.03
CA HIS A 235 -18.39 1.27 -0.10
C HIS A 235 -17.80 0.46 -1.24
N PHE A 236 -17.89 -0.88 -1.15
CA PHE A 236 -17.52 -1.81 -2.23
C PHE A 236 -18.59 -1.85 -3.34
N ASP A 237 -18.94 -0.68 -3.89
CA ASP A 237 -19.78 -0.60 -5.08
C ASP A 237 -18.96 -0.89 -6.34
N LEU A 238 -18.96 -2.15 -6.75
CA LEU A 238 -18.22 -2.60 -7.94
C LEU A 238 -18.79 -2.04 -9.25
N SER A 239 -20.00 -1.45 -9.26
CA SER A 239 -20.54 -0.76 -10.44
C SER A 239 -19.67 0.42 -10.84
N ILE A 240 -19.07 1.11 -9.85
CA ILE A 240 -18.15 2.22 -10.07
C ILE A 240 -16.87 1.70 -10.75
N LEU A 241 -16.30 0.58 -10.25
CA LEU A 241 -15.12 -0.04 -10.86
C LEU A 241 -15.44 -0.55 -12.27
N HIS A 242 -16.58 -1.22 -12.45
CA HIS A 242 -17.02 -1.73 -13.73
C HIS A 242 -17.11 -0.60 -14.77
N LYS A 243 -17.80 0.48 -14.45
CA LYS A 243 -17.89 1.67 -15.31
C LYS A 243 -16.52 2.27 -15.61
N PHE A 244 -15.66 2.43 -14.60
CA PHE A 244 -14.34 3.01 -14.79
C PHE A 244 -13.44 2.13 -15.65
N SER A 245 -13.49 0.80 -15.49
CA SER A 245 -12.68 -0.15 -16.23
C SER A 245 -12.95 -0.15 -17.76
N THR A 246 -14.11 0.36 -18.19
CA THR A 246 -14.44 0.50 -19.64
C THR A 246 -13.73 1.68 -20.30
N THR A 247 -13.30 2.67 -19.53
CA THR A 247 -12.66 3.89 -20.01
C THR A 247 -11.19 4.00 -19.59
N PHE A 248 -10.70 3.05 -18.81
CA PHE A 248 -9.34 3.06 -18.29
C PHE A 248 -8.33 2.75 -19.41
N ASP A 249 -7.28 3.56 -19.51
CA ASP A 249 -6.19 3.34 -20.46
C ASP A 249 -5.17 2.33 -19.90
N GLU A 250 -5.34 1.07 -20.29
CA GLU A 250 -4.46 -0.03 -19.88
C GLU A 250 -3.08 0.00 -20.58
N THR A 251 -2.86 0.94 -21.51
CA THR A 251 -1.62 1.01 -22.29
C THR A 251 -0.64 2.07 -21.79
N ASN A 252 -1.06 2.91 -20.85
CA ASN A 252 -0.26 4.02 -20.37
C ASN A 252 1.00 3.55 -19.61
N PRO A 253 2.22 3.81 -20.09
CA PRO A 253 3.44 3.30 -19.50
C PRO A 253 4.01 4.17 -18.37
N TRP A 254 3.36 5.28 -18.00
CA TRP A 254 3.98 6.28 -17.14
C TRP A 254 4.42 5.73 -15.79
N PHE A 255 3.62 4.88 -15.17
CA PHE A 255 3.95 4.31 -13.86
C PHE A 255 5.08 3.27 -13.97
N LYS A 256 5.09 2.46 -15.03
CA LYS A 256 6.21 1.56 -15.32
C LYS A 256 7.52 2.32 -15.48
N ASN A 257 7.48 3.46 -16.17
CA ASN A 257 8.64 4.34 -16.34
C ASN A 257 9.07 4.98 -15.01
N TRP A 258 8.12 5.34 -14.14
CA TRP A 258 8.41 5.87 -12.79
C TRP A 258 9.13 4.82 -11.94
N VAL A 259 8.70 3.57 -11.98
CA VAL A 259 9.23 2.46 -11.18
C VAL A 259 10.53 1.87 -11.75
N ALA A 260 10.79 2.03 -13.05
CA ALA A 260 11.87 1.35 -13.77
C ALA A 260 13.25 1.46 -13.09
N ASN A 261 13.55 2.60 -12.46
CA ASN A 261 14.82 2.86 -11.79
C ASN A 261 14.72 2.88 -10.26
N ALA A 262 13.63 2.36 -9.67
CA ALA A 262 13.38 2.45 -8.23
C ALA A 262 14.54 1.91 -7.40
N ARG A 263 14.99 0.69 -7.68
CA ARG A 263 16.08 0.03 -6.94
C ARG A 263 17.38 0.83 -7.00
N HIS A 264 17.78 1.28 -8.20
CA HIS A 264 19.01 2.06 -8.39
C HIS A 264 18.93 3.40 -7.67
N ARG A 265 17.80 4.09 -7.78
CA ARG A 265 17.58 5.38 -7.11
C ARG A 265 17.63 5.24 -5.59
N ILE A 266 16.92 4.29 -5.01
CA ILE A 266 16.93 4.05 -3.56
C ILE A 266 18.32 3.64 -3.08
N TYR A 267 19.00 2.77 -3.83
CA TYR A 267 20.37 2.38 -3.50
C TYR A 267 21.31 3.58 -3.45
N ASN A 268 21.28 4.46 -4.46
CA ASN A 268 22.11 5.65 -4.49
C ASN A 268 21.83 6.59 -3.32
N GLU A 269 20.57 6.72 -2.93
CA GLU A 269 20.20 7.51 -1.75
C GLU A 269 20.71 6.90 -0.44
N ILE A 270 20.79 5.57 -0.35
CA ILE A 270 21.32 4.86 0.81
C ILE A 270 22.84 5.06 0.92
N ILE A 271 23.59 4.91 -0.17
CA ILE A 271 25.06 4.97 -0.14
C ILE A 271 25.61 6.41 -0.11
N SER A 272 24.79 7.42 -0.38
CA SER A 272 25.19 8.84 -0.36
C SER A 272 25.21 9.48 1.04
N ILE A 273 25.04 8.68 2.09
CA ILE A 273 24.99 9.16 3.47
C ILE A 273 26.36 9.19 4.12
#